data_24a3793266c3ddbe0281ce230bdcaf5c
#
_entry.id   24a3793266c3ddbe0281ce230bdcaf5c
#
_cell.length_a   1.000
_cell.length_b   1.000
_cell.length_c   1.000
_cell.angle_alpha   90.00
_cell.angle_beta   90.00
_cell.angle_gamma   90.00
#
_symmetry.space_group_name_H-M   'P 1'
#
loop_
_entity.id
_entity.type
_entity.pdbx_description
1 polymer ?
#
loop_
_entity_poly.entity_id
_entity_poly.type
_entity_poly.pdbx_seq_one_letter_code
_entity_poly.pdbx_strand_id
1 'polypeptide(L)'
;YTWQAKNPFFLPRLAGASPLFIYRPAHYLRQFHADFADPEELEERIGNARSWASQHNRRDNMYRFDNPELPTLQPWINTTKPPANRFVAIRNPYFHRIDENGKQLPYIDSVIMNQSAAALIPAKAGAGDVDLQARGIFFNNYTFLRESEERSNYHTYLWREAKGSHLALFPNLNVNDAVWRTLMRDVRF
;
A
#
# COMPACT_ATOMS: atom_id res chain seq x y z
N TYR A 1 12.95 20.29 12.00
CA TYR A 1 11.49 20.54 12.01
C TYR A 1 11.12 21.22 13.32
N THR A 2 10.27 22.22 13.24
CA THR A 2 9.76 22.96 14.41
C THR A 2 8.24 22.90 14.41
N TRP A 3 7.64 22.64 15.56
CA TRP A 3 6.18 22.62 15.74
C TRP A 3 5.77 23.70 16.74
N GLN A 4 4.58 24.25 16.57
CA GLN A 4 4.00 25.21 17.51
C GLN A 4 3.66 24.58 18.87
N ALA A 5 3.41 23.28 18.90
CA ALA A 5 3.08 22.52 20.10
C ALA A 5 3.89 21.22 20.17
N LYS A 6 3.97 20.61 21.33
CA LYS A 6 4.62 19.30 21.51
C LYS A 6 3.98 18.25 20.61
N ASN A 7 4.82 17.51 19.89
CA ASN A 7 4.39 16.37 19.05
C ASN A 7 4.99 15.06 19.58
N PRO A 8 4.38 14.44 20.61
CA PRO A 8 4.91 13.23 21.25
C PRO A 8 4.88 12.00 20.32
N PHE A 9 4.09 12.05 19.24
CA PHE A 9 3.95 10.93 18.31
C PHE A 9 4.91 11.00 17.12
N PHE A 10 5.72 12.05 17.00
CA PHE A 10 6.60 12.19 15.83
C PHE A 10 7.64 11.07 15.74
N LEU A 11 8.43 10.86 16.80
CA LEU A 11 9.45 9.80 16.82
C LEU A 11 8.85 8.38 16.70
N PRO A 12 7.78 8.03 17.41
CA PRO A 12 7.10 6.76 17.22
C PRO A 12 6.61 6.55 15.79
N ARG A 13 6.07 7.58 15.13
CA ARG A 13 5.66 7.51 13.73
C ARG A 13 6.84 7.38 12.78
N LEU A 14 7.94 8.07 13.05
CA LEU A 14 9.15 7.98 12.25
C LEU A 14 9.78 6.58 12.32
N ALA A 15 9.76 5.96 13.49
CA ALA A 15 10.24 4.61 13.72
C ALA A 15 9.27 3.52 13.26
N GLY A 16 8.00 3.87 13.02
CA GLY A 16 6.95 2.94 12.63
C GLY A 16 7.13 2.32 11.25
N ALA A 17 6.33 1.29 10.97
CA ALA A 17 6.34 0.58 9.69
C ALA A 17 5.79 1.42 8.53
N SER A 18 4.90 2.39 8.81
CA SER A 18 4.34 3.27 7.79
C SER A 18 5.31 4.40 7.49
N PRO A 19 5.64 4.65 6.22
CA PRO A 19 6.55 5.72 5.85
C PRO A 19 5.93 7.09 6.19
N LEU A 20 6.73 7.97 6.75
CA LEU A 20 6.36 9.37 6.86
C LEU A 20 6.63 10.08 5.54
N PHE A 21 5.61 10.77 5.02
CA PHE A 21 5.70 11.56 3.78
C PHE A 21 6.48 12.88 3.93
N ILE A 22 7.31 13.01 4.93
CA ILE A 22 8.21 14.15 5.12
C ILE A 22 9.55 14.01 4.39
N TYR A 23 9.94 12.79 4.06
CA TYR A 23 11.15 12.49 3.28
C TYR A 23 10.76 12.23 1.83
N ARG A 24 11.01 13.22 0.98
CA ARG A 24 10.68 13.16 -0.43
C ARG A 24 11.92 13.41 -1.28
N PRO A 25 12.06 12.72 -2.43
CA PRO A 25 13.21 12.89 -3.31
C PRO A 25 13.11 14.22 -4.08
N ALA A 26 13.46 15.33 -3.46
CA ALA A 26 13.36 16.66 -4.07
C ALA A 26 14.08 16.78 -5.40
N HIS A 27 15.25 16.12 -5.56
CA HIS A 27 15.99 16.09 -6.81
C HIS A 27 15.20 15.47 -7.98
N TYR A 28 14.31 14.51 -7.69
CA TYR A 28 13.44 13.92 -8.71
C TYR A 28 12.13 14.72 -8.86
N LEU A 29 11.52 15.17 -7.75
CA LEU A 29 10.19 15.77 -7.78
C LEU A 29 10.16 17.21 -8.26
N ARG A 30 11.28 17.95 -8.17
CA ARG A 30 11.37 19.35 -8.63
C ARG A 30 10.98 19.51 -10.09
N GLN A 31 11.28 18.54 -10.94
CA GLN A 31 10.92 18.58 -12.35
C GLN A 31 9.41 18.54 -12.64
N PHE A 32 8.58 18.24 -11.63
CA PHE A 32 7.13 18.23 -11.72
C PHE A 32 6.46 19.34 -10.90
N HIS A 33 7.22 20.35 -10.47
CA HIS A 33 6.70 21.41 -9.60
C HIS A 33 6.88 22.79 -10.25
N ALA A 34 5.79 23.59 -10.24
CA ALA A 34 5.75 24.87 -10.95
C ALA A 34 6.81 25.91 -10.51
N ASP A 35 7.23 25.85 -9.23
CA ASP A 35 8.23 26.80 -8.73
C ASP A 35 9.68 26.41 -9.07
N PHE A 36 9.92 25.21 -9.59
CA PHE A 36 11.27 24.67 -9.79
C PHE A 36 11.55 24.18 -11.20
N ALA A 37 10.53 23.78 -11.94
CA ALA A 37 10.68 23.29 -13.30
C ALA A 37 10.57 24.44 -14.31
N ASP A 38 11.21 24.27 -15.47
CA ASP A 38 10.96 25.11 -16.62
C ASP A 38 9.50 24.97 -17.06
N PRO A 39 8.79 26.08 -17.37
CA PRO A 39 7.36 26.03 -17.70
C PRO A 39 7.04 25.16 -18.93
N GLU A 40 7.86 25.23 -19.99
CA GLU A 40 7.63 24.46 -21.22
C GLU A 40 7.84 22.97 -20.99
N GLU A 41 8.94 22.60 -20.30
CA GLU A 41 9.21 21.22 -19.91
C GLU A 41 8.16 20.68 -18.93
N LEU A 42 7.65 21.53 -18.02
CA LEU A 42 6.62 21.13 -17.08
C LEU A 42 5.32 20.79 -17.78
N GLU A 43 4.92 21.59 -18.78
CA GLU A 43 3.71 21.35 -19.56
C GLU A 43 3.77 20.02 -20.30
N GLU A 44 4.90 19.70 -20.91
CA GLU A 44 5.14 18.40 -21.53
C GLU A 44 5.04 17.25 -20.52
N ARG A 45 5.64 17.42 -19.34
CA ARG A 45 5.63 16.39 -18.25
C ARG A 45 4.29 16.21 -17.58
N ILE A 46 3.41 17.22 -17.58
CA ILE A 46 2.02 17.11 -17.08
C ILE A 46 1.27 16.12 -17.96
N GLY A 47 1.45 16.15 -19.27
CA GLY A 47 0.80 15.24 -20.22
C GLY A 47 -0.71 15.23 -20.03
N ASN A 48 -1.29 14.05 -19.81
CA ASN A 48 -2.73 13.88 -19.61
C ASN A 48 -3.21 14.13 -18.16
N ALA A 49 -2.35 14.63 -17.27
CA ALA A 49 -2.78 14.93 -15.92
C ALA A 49 -3.57 16.25 -15.85
N ARG A 50 -4.47 16.35 -14.87
CA ARG A 50 -5.33 17.52 -14.71
C ARG A 50 -4.56 18.82 -14.39
N SER A 51 -3.41 18.70 -13.73
CA SER A 51 -2.56 19.82 -13.32
C SER A 51 -1.17 19.30 -12.94
N TRP A 52 -0.20 20.22 -12.85
CA TRP A 52 1.12 19.89 -12.34
C TRP A 52 1.07 19.28 -10.92
N ALA A 53 0.23 19.79 -10.02
CA ALA A 53 0.08 19.27 -8.67
C ALA A 53 -0.46 17.83 -8.65
N SER A 54 -1.39 17.51 -9.56
CA SER A 54 -1.89 16.15 -9.73
C SER A 54 -0.79 15.21 -10.24
N GLN A 55 0.01 15.66 -11.21
CA GLN A 55 1.15 14.88 -11.73
C GLN A 55 2.25 14.71 -10.67
N HIS A 56 2.59 15.77 -9.95
CA HIS A 56 3.56 15.73 -8.86
C HIS A 56 3.15 14.70 -7.79
N ASN A 57 1.89 14.75 -7.31
CA ASN A 57 1.38 13.80 -6.33
C ASN A 57 1.36 12.35 -6.86
N ARG A 58 1.06 12.18 -8.14
CA ARG A 58 1.14 10.87 -8.78
C ARG A 58 2.57 10.34 -8.82
N ARG A 59 3.54 11.19 -9.18
CA ARG A 59 4.96 10.84 -9.27
C ARG A 59 5.61 10.60 -7.92
N ASP A 60 5.08 11.20 -6.86
CA ASP A 60 5.54 11.01 -5.48
C ASP A 60 4.96 9.76 -4.79
N ASN A 61 3.98 9.11 -5.38
CA ASN A 61 3.30 7.99 -4.75
C ASN A 61 4.11 6.69 -4.88
N MET A 62 4.79 6.29 -3.80
CA MET A 62 5.62 5.08 -3.72
C MET A 62 4.85 3.75 -3.84
N TYR A 63 3.53 3.78 -3.74
CA TYR A 63 2.69 2.60 -3.88
C TYR A 63 2.20 2.36 -5.31
N ARG A 64 2.59 3.22 -6.24
CA ARG A 64 2.25 3.05 -7.66
C ARG A 64 3.36 2.32 -8.40
N PHE A 65 2.97 1.33 -9.20
CA PHE A 65 3.90 0.58 -10.04
C PHE A 65 4.23 1.28 -11.38
N ASP A 66 3.52 2.35 -11.72
CA ASP A 66 3.70 3.07 -12.98
C ASP A 66 4.85 4.10 -12.94
N ASN A 67 5.61 4.15 -11.85
CA ASN A 67 6.71 5.08 -11.67
C ASN A 67 7.96 4.39 -11.07
N PRO A 68 8.61 3.47 -11.78
CA PRO A 68 9.82 2.78 -11.29
C PRO A 68 11.04 3.70 -11.15
N GLU A 69 10.98 4.91 -11.70
CA GLU A 69 12.06 5.91 -11.62
C GLU A 69 12.06 6.70 -10.29
N LEU A 70 11.00 6.57 -9.49
CA LEU A 70 10.91 7.26 -8.20
C LEU A 70 11.99 6.75 -7.24
N PRO A 71 12.94 7.59 -6.81
CA PRO A 71 13.87 7.22 -5.75
C PRO A 71 13.12 6.92 -4.45
N THR A 72 13.43 5.82 -3.82
CA THR A 72 12.68 5.33 -2.67
C THR A 72 13.58 4.90 -1.51
N LEU A 73 13.09 5.10 -0.29
CA LEU A 73 13.67 4.53 0.94
C LEU A 73 13.02 3.18 1.32
N GLN A 74 12.22 2.61 0.42
CA GLN A 74 11.61 1.29 0.61
C GLN A 74 12.66 0.17 0.49
N PRO A 75 12.41 -1.00 1.10
CA PRO A 75 13.35 -2.11 1.05
C PRO A 75 13.50 -2.74 -0.35
N TRP A 76 12.49 -2.62 -1.21
CA TRP A 76 12.53 -3.08 -2.59
C TRP A 76 12.18 -1.97 -3.57
N ILE A 77 12.82 -2.00 -4.72
CA ILE A 77 12.65 -1.06 -5.83
C ILE A 77 11.93 -1.78 -6.97
N ASN A 78 10.79 -1.25 -7.41
CA ASN A 78 10.10 -1.78 -8.59
C ASN A 78 10.89 -1.51 -9.86
N THR A 79 11.10 -2.55 -10.67
CA THR A 79 11.83 -2.46 -11.95
C THR A 79 10.93 -2.61 -13.18
N THR A 80 9.64 -2.89 -12.98
CA THR A 80 8.72 -3.17 -14.09
C THR A 80 7.81 -1.98 -14.34
N LYS A 81 7.72 -1.56 -15.62
CA LYS A 81 6.77 -0.52 -16.09
C LYS A 81 5.51 -1.15 -16.65
N PRO A 82 4.33 -0.53 -16.48
CA PRO A 82 3.11 -0.89 -17.21
C PRO A 82 3.27 -0.68 -18.73
N PRO A 83 2.51 -1.43 -19.56
CA PRO A 83 1.54 -2.46 -19.18
C PRO A 83 2.19 -3.78 -18.80
N ALA A 84 1.87 -4.32 -17.62
CA ALA A 84 2.37 -5.59 -17.13
C ALA A 84 1.39 -6.21 -16.13
N ASN A 85 1.30 -7.53 -16.11
CA ASN A 85 0.56 -8.30 -15.10
C ASN A 85 1.50 -8.93 -14.06
N ARG A 86 2.81 -8.85 -14.29
CA ARG A 86 3.85 -9.34 -13.40
C ARG A 86 4.83 -8.20 -13.12
N PHE A 87 4.96 -7.85 -11.87
CA PHE A 87 5.87 -6.80 -11.40
C PHE A 87 7.00 -7.44 -10.60
N VAL A 88 8.22 -7.00 -10.89
CA VAL A 88 9.43 -7.46 -10.21
C VAL A 88 10.02 -6.28 -9.45
N ALA A 89 10.21 -6.48 -8.15
CA ALA A 89 10.95 -5.54 -7.31
C ALA A 89 12.23 -6.19 -6.81
N ILE A 90 13.33 -5.48 -6.89
CA ILE A 90 14.66 -5.94 -6.44
C ILE A 90 15.03 -5.28 -5.13
N ARG A 91 15.88 -5.92 -4.35
CA ARG A 91 16.41 -5.39 -3.10
C ARG A 91 17.07 -4.03 -3.31
N ASN A 92 16.73 -3.08 -2.45
CA ASN A 92 17.35 -1.76 -2.43
C ASN A 92 18.71 -1.83 -1.69
N PRO A 93 19.84 -1.67 -2.38
CA PRO A 93 21.16 -1.74 -1.75
C PRO A 93 21.42 -0.57 -0.78
N TYR A 94 20.62 0.49 -0.85
CA TYR A 94 20.71 1.66 0.01
C TYR A 94 19.64 1.67 1.13
N PHE A 95 18.98 0.53 1.36
CA PHE A 95 18.00 0.47 2.43
C PHE A 95 18.69 0.66 3.79
N HIS A 96 18.20 1.60 4.58
CA HIS A 96 18.87 2.15 5.75
C HIS A 96 18.77 1.29 7.02
N ARG A 97 18.00 0.18 7.00
CA ARG A 97 17.80 -0.66 8.18
C ARG A 97 18.76 -1.83 8.18
N ILE A 98 19.26 -2.14 9.38
CA ILE A 98 20.10 -3.29 9.68
C ILE A 98 19.40 -4.14 10.76
N ASP A 99 19.74 -5.41 10.83
CA ASP A 99 19.37 -6.30 11.93
C ASP A 99 20.25 -6.10 13.17
N GLU A 100 19.98 -6.86 14.22
CA GLU A 100 20.76 -6.83 15.47
C GLU A 100 22.22 -7.29 15.31
N ASN A 101 22.53 -8.04 14.24
CA ASN A 101 23.87 -8.52 13.90
C ASN A 101 24.59 -7.58 12.91
N GLY A 102 24.02 -6.42 12.58
CA GLY A 102 24.59 -5.46 11.65
C GLY A 102 24.42 -5.82 10.18
N LYS A 103 23.62 -6.82 9.82
CA LYS A 103 23.33 -7.19 8.44
C LYS A 103 22.25 -6.29 7.86
N GLN A 104 22.49 -5.78 6.67
CA GLN A 104 21.54 -4.93 5.97
C GLN A 104 20.29 -5.70 5.54
N LEU A 105 19.13 -5.13 5.83
CA LEU A 105 17.83 -5.61 5.35
C LEU A 105 17.51 -5.04 3.95
N PRO A 106 16.59 -5.64 3.19
CA PRO A 106 15.92 -6.91 3.46
C PRO A 106 16.81 -8.11 3.08
N TYR A 107 16.53 -9.29 3.62
CA TYR A 107 17.24 -10.53 3.24
C TYR A 107 16.78 -11.10 1.90
N ILE A 108 15.53 -10.81 1.51
CA ILE A 108 14.95 -11.28 0.25
C ILE A 108 15.44 -10.39 -0.88
N ASP A 109 16.07 -10.99 -1.89
CA ASP A 109 16.66 -10.25 -3.02
C ASP A 109 15.63 -9.72 -4.02
N SER A 110 14.54 -10.45 -4.23
CA SER A 110 13.49 -10.03 -5.15
C SER A 110 12.10 -10.40 -4.67
N VAL A 111 11.13 -9.56 -5.01
CA VAL A 111 9.70 -9.79 -4.78
C VAL A 111 8.98 -9.75 -6.13
N ILE A 112 8.29 -10.82 -6.44
CA ILE A 112 7.51 -10.94 -7.67
C ILE A 112 6.02 -10.83 -7.30
N MET A 113 5.34 -9.86 -7.87
CA MET A 113 3.92 -9.63 -7.66
C MET A 113 3.16 -9.87 -8.96
N ASN A 114 2.24 -10.84 -8.94
CA ASN A 114 1.36 -11.14 -10.06
C ASN A 114 0.00 -10.48 -9.85
N GLN A 115 -0.41 -9.64 -10.80
CA GLN A 115 -1.75 -9.05 -10.80
C GLN A 115 -2.77 -10.10 -11.24
N SER A 116 -3.88 -10.18 -10.54
CA SER A 116 -4.96 -11.11 -10.85
C SER A 116 -6.32 -10.50 -10.48
N ALA A 117 -7.39 -11.02 -11.07
CA ALA A 117 -8.74 -10.71 -10.61
C ALA A 117 -8.90 -11.17 -9.15
N ALA A 118 -9.57 -10.36 -8.32
CA ALA A 118 -9.70 -10.62 -6.89
C ALA A 118 -10.31 -12.01 -6.59
N ALA A 119 -11.28 -12.45 -7.41
CA ALA A 119 -11.92 -13.76 -7.25
C ALA A 119 -10.98 -14.96 -7.47
N LEU A 120 -9.87 -14.77 -8.18
CA LEU A 120 -8.89 -15.83 -8.45
C LEU A 120 -7.79 -15.93 -7.39
N ILE A 121 -7.65 -14.95 -6.51
CA ILE A 121 -6.59 -14.93 -5.51
C ILE A 121 -6.63 -16.14 -4.58
N PRO A 122 -7.79 -16.52 -3.99
CA PRO A 122 -7.84 -17.70 -3.13
C PRO A 122 -7.47 -19.00 -3.86
N ALA A 123 -7.90 -19.15 -5.11
CA ALA A 123 -7.58 -20.33 -5.91
C ALA A 123 -6.07 -20.44 -6.21
N LYS A 124 -5.42 -19.33 -6.55
CA LYS A 124 -3.97 -19.29 -6.77
C LYS A 124 -3.18 -19.57 -5.49
N ALA A 125 -3.62 -18.99 -4.36
CA ALA A 125 -3.01 -19.27 -3.05
C ALA A 125 -3.17 -20.76 -2.70
N GLY A 126 -4.36 -21.32 -2.86
CA GLY A 126 -4.63 -22.74 -2.62
C GLY A 126 -3.90 -23.70 -3.58
N ALA A 127 -3.52 -23.24 -4.77
CA ALA A 127 -2.70 -24.02 -5.71
C ALA A 127 -1.19 -23.97 -5.36
N GLY A 128 -0.75 -23.11 -4.43
CA GLY A 128 0.65 -22.94 -4.10
C GLY A 128 1.43 -22.07 -5.10
N ASP A 129 0.74 -21.25 -5.89
CA ASP A 129 1.37 -20.36 -6.90
C ASP A 129 2.13 -19.18 -6.27
N VAL A 130 2.06 -19.02 -4.94
CA VAL A 130 2.64 -17.88 -4.22
C VAL A 130 3.31 -18.34 -2.92
N ASP A 131 4.43 -17.72 -2.57
CA ASP A 131 5.15 -17.97 -1.31
C ASP A 131 4.48 -17.25 -0.13
N LEU A 132 3.82 -16.12 -0.37
CA LEU A 132 3.12 -15.32 0.63
C LEU A 132 1.88 -14.66 0.04
N GLN A 133 0.73 -14.89 0.65
CA GLN A 133 -0.52 -14.20 0.33
C GLN A 133 -1.20 -13.69 1.60
N ALA A 134 -1.32 -12.37 1.75
CA ALA A 134 -1.95 -11.75 2.91
C ALA A 134 -3.17 -10.89 2.54
N ARG A 135 -3.39 -10.60 1.25
CA ARG A 135 -4.49 -9.76 0.77
C ARG A 135 -5.38 -10.53 -0.20
N GLY A 136 -6.67 -10.17 -0.25
CA GLY A 136 -7.63 -10.79 -1.15
C GLY A 136 -8.03 -12.22 -0.75
N ILE A 137 -7.70 -12.64 0.47
CA ILE A 137 -8.21 -13.84 1.12
C ILE A 137 -8.95 -13.44 2.39
N PHE A 138 -10.05 -14.13 2.68
CA PHE A 138 -10.96 -13.81 3.77
C PHE A 138 -11.29 -15.09 4.55
N PHE A 139 -11.90 -14.95 5.72
CA PHE A 139 -12.23 -16.08 6.58
C PHE A 139 -13.14 -17.12 5.89
N ASN A 140 -14.01 -16.71 4.96
CA ASN A 140 -14.82 -17.61 4.16
C ASN A 140 -14.02 -18.53 3.22
N ASN A 141 -12.74 -18.21 2.97
CA ASN A 141 -11.84 -19.08 2.19
C ASN A 141 -11.08 -20.09 3.08
N TYR A 142 -11.27 -20.03 4.41
CA TYR A 142 -10.44 -20.76 5.37
C TYR A 142 -10.47 -22.28 5.14
N THR A 143 -11.65 -22.88 5.03
CA THR A 143 -11.79 -24.33 4.83
C THR A 143 -11.06 -24.79 3.57
N PHE A 144 -11.31 -24.12 2.46
CA PHE A 144 -10.65 -24.41 1.18
C PHE A 144 -9.13 -24.32 1.26
N LEU A 145 -8.62 -23.26 1.92
CA LEU A 145 -7.16 -23.06 2.07
C LEU A 145 -6.56 -24.13 2.99
N ARG A 146 -7.23 -24.50 4.08
CA ARG A 146 -6.77 -25.55 4.99
C ARG A 146 -6.71 -26.92 4.33
N GLU A 147 -7.72 -27.27 3.54
CA GLU A 147 -7.79 -28.55 2.80
C GLU A 147 -6.67 -28.66 1.74
N SER A 148 -6.19 -27.53 1.23
CA SER A 148 -5.16 -27.50 0.19
C SER A 148 -3.72 -27.47 0.74
N GLU A 149 -3.51 -27.27 2.03
CA GLU A 149 -2.19 -27.07 2.64
C GLU A 149 -1.17 -28.17 2.35
N GLU A 150 -1.54 -29.44 2.62
CA GLU A 150 -0.63 -30.56 2.42
C GLU A 150 -0.25 -30.73 0.95
N ARG A 151 -1.25 -30.64 0.06
CA ARG A 151 -1.04 -30.82 -1.38
C ARG A 151 -0.14 -29.74 -1.97
N SER A 152 -0.25 -28.52 -1.49
CA SER A 152 0.40 -27.33 -2.07
C SER A 152 1.55 -26.80 -1.20
N ASN A 153 1.89 -27.51 -0.11
CA ASN A 153 3.03 -27.24 0.78
C ASN A 153 3.09 -25.82 1.30
N TYR A 154 2.00 -25.33 1.90
CA TYR A 154 1.94 -24.05 2.59
C TYR A 154 1.19 -24.16 3.91
N HIS A 155 1.16 -23.11 4.72
CA HIS A 155 0.39 -23.01 5.97
C HIS A 155 -0.51 -21.78 5.99
N THR A 156 -1.74 -21.97 6.45
CA THR A 156 -2.72 -20.89 6.66
C THR A 156 -2.64 -20.41 8.10
N TYR A 157 -2.24 -19.18 8.29
CA TYR A 157 -2.18 -18.52 9.59
C TYR A 157 -3.37 -17.60 9.80
N LEU A 158 -4.09 -17.77 10.92
CA LEU A 158 -5.12 -16.85 11.35
C LEU A 158 -4.50 -15.74 12.19
N TRP A 159 -4.51 -14.53 11.67
CA TRP A 159 -4.02 -13.38 12.41
C TRP A 159 -5.09 -12.82 13.34
N ARG A 160 -4.72 -12.57 14.58
CA ARG A 160 -5.56 -11.83 15.50
C ARG A 160 -5.46 -10.34 15.19
N GLU A 161 -6.59 -9.72 14.86
CA GLU A 161 -6.66 -8.28 14.65
C GLU A 161 -7.36 -7.63 15.85
N ALA A 162 -6.89 -6.42 16.22
CA ALA A 162 -7.52 -5.60 17.25
C ALA A 162 -8.73 -4.81 16.73
N LYS A 163 -9.37 -5.28 15.65
CA LYS A 163 -10.60 -4.70 15.11
C LYS A 163 -11.81 -5.35 15.75
N GLY A 164 -12.81 -4.55 16.10
CA GLY A 164 -14.02 -5.03 16.75
C GLY A 164 -14.87 -5.94 15.86
N SER A 165 -14.91 -5.67 14.54
CA SER A 165 -15.69 -6.45 13.58
C SER A 165 -15.11 -6.34 12.17
N HIS A 166 -15.25 -7.41 11.38
CA HIS A 166 -14.98 -7.40 9.94
C HIS A 166 -16.10 -6.75 9.13
N LEU A 167 -17.31 -6.73 9.67
CA LEU A 167 -18.49 -6.13 9.09
C LEU A 167 -19.08 -5.12 10.07
N ALA A 168 -19.27 -3.90 9.63
CA ALA A 168 -19.95 -2.87 10.40
C ALA A 168 -21.08 -2.26 9.57
N LEU A 169 -22.25 -2.13 10.17
CA LEU A 169 -23.37 -1.43 9.59
C LEU A 169 -23.41 0.01 10.12
N PHE A 170 -23.46 0.96 9.21
CA PHE A 170 -23.55 2.37 9.52
C PHE A 170 -24.92 2.91 9.09
N PRO A 171 -25.94 2.86 9.98
CA PRO A 171 -27.25 3.39 9.63
C PRO A 171 -27.19 4.89 9.37
N ASN A 172 -27.89 5.35 8.35
CA ASN A 172 -28.01 6.78 8.07
C ASN A 172 -28.98 7.45 9.05
N LEU A 173 -28.45 7.99 10.13
CA LEU A 173 -29.22 8.66 11.18
C LEU A 173 -29.88 9.98 10.73
N ASN A 174 -29.54 10.48 9.54
CA ASN A 174 -30.02 11.73 8.96
C ASN A 174 -30.84 11.51 7.68
N VAL A 175 -31.32 10.30 7.44
CA VAL A 175 -32.18 10.01 6.29
C VAL A 175 -33.40 10.95 6.27
N ASN A 176 -33.81 11.42 5.07
CA ASN A 176 -34.89 12.39 4.93
C ASN A 176 -36.27 11.82 5.31
N ASP A 177 -36.48 10.50 5.14
CA ASP A 177 -37.68 9.83 5.56
C ASP A 177 -37.78 9.80 7.09
N ALA A 178 -38.87 10.36 7.64
CA ALA A 178 -39.07 10.51 9.07
C ALA A 178 -39.26 9.15 9.80
N VAL A 179 -39.92 8.20 9.14
CA VAL A 179 -40.18 6.85 9.71
C VAL A 179 -38.83 6.11 9.80
N TRP A 180 -38.09 6.04 8.70
CA TRP A 180 -36.76 5.41 8.68
C TRP A 180 -35.77 6.08 9.61
N ARG A 181 -35.79 7.42 9.71
CA ARG A 181 -34.94 8.16 10.66
C ARG A 181 -35.22 7.80 12.10
N THR A 182 -36.48 7.65 12.47
CA THR A 182 -36.87 7.24 13.80
C THR A 182 -36.40 5.81 14.09
N LEU A 183 -36.60 4.91 13.15
CA LEU A 183 -36.15 3.52 13.27
C LEU A 183 -34.62 3.43 13.42
N MET A 184 -33.84 4.13 12.56
CA MET A 184 -32.36 4.09 12.58
C MET A 184 -31.77 4.69 13.87
N ARG A 185 -32.52 5.53 14.58
CA ARG A 185 -32.11 6.12 15.88
C ARG A 185 -32.57 5.35 17.09
N ASP A 186 -33.35 4.30 16.89
CA ASP A 186 -33.82 3.46 18.01
C ASP A 186 -32.65 2.64 18.56
N VAL A 187 -32.48 2.66 19.89
CA VAL A 187 -31.34 1.98 20.56
C VAL A 187 -31.39 0.45 20.45
N ARG A 188 -32.51 -0.10 19.98
CA ARG A 188 -32.69 -1.54 19.76
C ARG A 188 -32.24 -1.98 18.36
N PHE A 189 -32.01 -1.04 17.46
CA PHE A 189 -31.56 -1.30 16.09
C PHE A 189 -30.04 -1.27 15.98
#